data_1de11911afab50a6a8ad7014c7841cc9
#
_entry.id   1de11911afab50a6a8ad7014c7841cc9
#
_cell.length_a   1.000
_cell.length_b   1.000
_cell.length_c   1.000
_cell.angle_alpha   90.00
_cell.angle_beta   90.00
_cell.angle_gamma   90.00
#
_symmetry.space_group_name_H-M   'P 1'
#
loop_
_entity.id
_entity.type
_entity.pdbx_description
1 polymer ?
#
loop_
_entity_poly.entity_id
_entity_poly.type
_entity_poly.pdbx_seq_one_letter_code
_entity_poly.pdbx_strand_id
1 'polypeptide(L)'
;MQDIEFLYLTRADVIATGVDMQMVMDAVEDSFRLHHAGQTNLPWKTVLDLGERERGRGNAMPAYVGGEYDVFGIKWIAGFPKNPVLHGLPRATGFFVLNDSWKGIPLAIMDCTWLSAMRTGAVTGVGAKYLARMDSESVAMIGAGVQARTQLEALKVALPGLQQVRVYDIRRETAETYATEMAEKLSMEVRAVDNAELAVRDADVVVTVTVADEPIVKDAWMKPGSFFSAVGSYQEEEF
;
A
#
# COMPACT_ATOMS: atom_id res chain seq x y z
N MET A 1 -38.96 2.84 -16.96
CA MET A 1 -37.81 2.87 -16.03
C MET A 1 -36.71 3.62 -16.74
N GLN A 2 -35.93 4.44 -16.04
CA GLN A 2 -34.79 5.14 -16.63
C GLN A 2 -33.62 4.17 -16.70
N ASP A 3 -32.84 4.20 -17.77
CA ASP A 3 -31.62 3.42 -17.88
C ASP A 3 -30.57 3.94 -16.88
N ILE A 4 -29.78 3.03 -16.33
CA ILE A 4 -28.71 3.37 -15.38
C ILE A 4 -27.39 3.32 -16.14
N GLU A 5 -26.71 4.45 -16.17
CA GLU A 5 -25.37 4.58 -16.75
C GLU A 5 -24.33 4.66 -15.64
N PHE A 6 -23.15 4.06 -15.83
CA PHE A 6 -22.02 4.17 -14.93
C PHE A 6 -20.70 4.15 -15.71
N LEU A 7 -19.66 4.67 -15.09
CA LEU A 7 -18.34 4.71 -15.70
C LEU A 7 -17.63 3.36 -15.56
N TYR A 8 -16.95 2.93 -16.62
CA TYR A 8 -15.95 1.88 -16.55
C TYR A 8 -14.57 2.47 -16.79
N LEU A 9 -13.69 2.41 -15.79
CA LEU A 9 -12.36 3.03 -15.82
C LEU A 9 -11.28 1.97 -15.77
N THR A 10 -10.45 1.94 -16.79
CA THR A 10 -9.23 1.14 -16.82
C THR A 10 -8.17 1.74 -15.89
N ARG A 11 -7.08 1.01 -15.64
CA ARG A 11 -5.92 1.53 -14.91
C ARG A 11 -5.37 2.82 -15.54
N ALA A 12 -5.33 2.88 -16.86
CA ALA A 12 -4.84 4.06 -17.57
C ALA A 12 -5.75 5.27 -17.35
N ASP A 13 -7.06 5.06 -17.38
CA ASP A 13 -8.03 6.13 -17.10
C ASP A 13 -7.90 6.65 -15.67
N VAL A 14 -7.76 5.74 -14.69
CA VAL A 14 -7.55 6.12 -13.29
C VAL A 14 -6.27 6.94 -13.12
N ILE A 15 -5.16 6.53 -13.73
CA ILE A 15 -3.91 7.29 -13.68
C ILE A 15 -4.06 8.66 -14.38
N ALA A 16 -4.78 8.71 -15.48
CA ALA A 16 -5.01 9.94 -16.26
C ALA A 16 -5.84 11.01 -15.51
N THR A 17 -6.51 10.64 -14.41
CA THR A 17 -7.19 11.62 -13.52
C THR A 17 -6.22 12.57 -12.84
N GLY A 18 -4.91 12.25 -12.81
CA GLY A 18 -3.90 13.07 -12.14
C GLY A 18 -3.83 12.90 -10.62
N VAL A 19 -4.48 11.88 -10.06
CA VAL A 19 -4.38 11.56 -8.63
C VAL A 19 -2.92 11.27 -8.26
N ASP A 20 -2.40 12.02 -7.30
CA ASP A 20 -1.05 11.87 -6.75
C ASP A 20 -1.05 11.33 -5.32
N MET A 21 0.14 11.11 -4.76
CA MET A 21 0.28 10.54 -3.42
C MET A 21 -0.22 11.48 -2.31
N GLN A 22 -0.07 12.81 -2.48
CA GLN A 22 -0.58 13.77 -1.51
C GLN A 22 -2.11 13.68 -1.41
N MET A 23 -2.81 13.69 -2.55
CA MET A 23 -4.27 13.58 -2.61
C MET A 23 -4.76 12.27 -1.97
N VAL A 24 -4.04 11.15 -2.20
CA VAL A 24 -4.39 9.87 -1.60
C VAL A 24 -4.13 9.87 -0.09
N MET A 25 -3.07 10.52 0.38
CA MET A 25 -2.80 10.66 1.81
C MET A 25 -3.87 11.52 2.50
N ASP A 26 -4.28 12.61 1.88
CA ASP A 26 -5.34 13.47 2.42
C ASP A 26 -6.66 12.69 2.55
N ALA A 27 -7.06 11.96 1.52
CA ALA A 27 -8.26 11.12 1.55
C ALA A 27 -8.19 9.99 2.60
N VAL A 28 -7.02 9.38 2.80
CA VAL A 28 -6.81 8.36 3.84
C VAL A 28 -6.88 8.98 5.23
N GLU A 29 -6.27 10.14 5.44
CA GLU A 29 -6.32 10.86 6.71
C GLU A 29 -7.76 11.27 7.05
N ASP A 30 -8.51 11.79 6.10
CA ASP A 30 -9.93 12.11 6.26
C ASP A 30 -10.76 10.86 6.58
N SER A 31 -10.48 9.73 5.92
CA SER A 31 -11.13 8.47 6.21
C SER A 31 -10.90 8.01 7.65
N PHE A 32 -9.70 8.22 8.21
CA PHE A 32 -9.43 7.94 9.63
C PHE A 32 -10.19 8.87 10.56
N ARG A 33 -10.28 10.16 10.23
CA ARG A 33 -11.07 11.14 11.01
C ARG A 33 -12.57 10.81 11.01
N LEU A 34 -13.11 10.50 9.84
CA LEU A 34 -14.50 10.07 9.68
C LEU A 34 -14.78 8.75 10.42
N HIS A 35 -13.83 7.83 10.40
CA HIS A 35 -13.94 6.58 11.16
C HIS A 35 -14.00 6.84 12.66
N HIS A 36 -13.13 7.68 13.18
CA HIS A 36 -13.15 8.11 14.60
C HIS A 36 -14.47 8.79 14.97
N ALA A 37 -15.03 9.58 14.06
CA ALA A 37 -16.33 10.24 14.25
C ALA A 37 -17.55 9.32 14.07
N GLY A 38 -17.36 8.02 13.83
CA GLY A 38 -18.45 7.05 13.61
C GLY A 38 -19.18 7.23 12.29
N GLN A 39 -18.59 7.93 11.32
CA GLN A 39 -19.18 8.22 10.02
C GLN A 39 -18.74 7.25 8.92
N THR A 40 -18.28 6.08 9.29
CA THR A 40 -17.93 5.01 8.36
C THR A 40 -18.57 3.70 8.79
N ASN A 41 -18.74 2.81 7.82
CA ASN A 41 -19.11 1.43 8.10
C ASN A 41 -18.16 0.51 7.35
N LEU A 42 -17.39 -0.29 8.10
CA LEU A 42 -16.34 -1.18 7.58
C LEU A 42 -16.60 -2.61 8.06
N PRO A 43 -17.48 -3.36 7.40
CA PRO A 43 -17.67 -4.77 7.70
C PRO A 43 -16.38 -5.58 7.55
N TRP A 44 -16.31 -6.71 8.26
CA TRP A 44 -15.19 -7.63 8.09
C TRP A 44 -15.05 -8.06 6.63
N LYS A 45 -13.80 -8.07 6.14
CA LYS A 45 -13.51 -8.59 4.79
C LYS A 45 -13.95 -10.05 4.68
N THR A 46 -14.58 -10.41 3.58
CA THR A 46 -14.84 -11.80 3.23
C THR A 46 -13.69 -12.33 2.42
N VAL A 47 -13.09 -13.42 2.88
CA VAL A 47 -11.99 -14.11 2.18
C VAL A 47 -12.54 -15.35 1.50
N LEU A 48 -12.35 -15.46 0.20
CA LEU A 48 -12.60 -16.66 -0.57
C LEU A 48 -11.25 -17.34 -0.78
N ASP A 49 -11.02 -18.42 -0.05
CA ASP A 49 -9.87 -19.29 -0.25
C ASP A 49 -10.11 -20.20 -1.44
N LEU A 50 -9.13 -20.29 -2.33
CA LEU A 50 -9.19 -21.14 -3.51
C LEU A 50 -8.39 -22.45 -3.34
N GLY A 51 -8.00 -22.77 -2.12
CA GLY A 51 -7.29 -23.98 -1.75
C GLY A 51 -5.89 -24.04 -2.36
N GLU A 52 -5.52 -25.21 -2.92
CA GLU A 52 -4.18 -25.44 -3.46
C GLU A 52 -3.82 -24.64 -4.72
N ARG A 53 -4.75 -23.84 -5.27
CA ARG A 53 -4.52 -22.99 -6.45
C ARG A 53 -3.52 -21.89 -6.16
N GLU A 54 -2.27 -22.28 -5.95
CA GLU A 54 -1.12 -21.39 -5.76
C GLU A 54 -1.26 -20.40 -4.60
N ARG A 55 -1.98 -20.80 -3.53
CA ARG A 55 -2.37 -19.93 -2.43
C ARG A 55 -3.17 -18.70 -2.91
N GLY A 56 -3.92 -18.87 -4.01
CA GLY A 56 -4.80 -17.84 -4.55
C GLY A 56 -5.98 -17.58 -3.64
N ARG A 57 -6.32 -16.31 -3.46
CA ARG A 57 -7.49 -15.89 -2.69
C ARG A 57 -8.18 -14.69 -3.30
N GLY A 58 -9.51 -14.65 -3.18
CA GLY A 58 -10.32 -13.47 -3.46
C GLY A 58 -10.71 -12.78 -2.16
N ASN A 59 -10.73 -11.45 -2.16
CA ASN A 59 -11.14 -10.67 -0.99
C ASN A 59 -12.24 -9.69 -1.41
N ALA A 60 -13.39 -9.76 -0.73
CA ALA A 60 -14.47 -8.78 -0.82
C ALA A 60 -14.37 -7.84 0.38
N MET A 61 -14.22 -6.55 0.11
CA MET A 61 -13.99 -5.53 1.12
C MET A 61 -14.98 -4.38 0.92
N PRO A 62 -16.25 -4.54 1.37
CA PRO A 62 -17.23 -3.47 1.31
C PRO A 62 -16.90 -2.37 2.32
N ALA A 63 -17.30 -1.14 2.00
CA ALA A 63 -17.16 0.00 2.89
C ALA A 63 -18.18 1.09 2.55
N TYR A 64 -18.56 1.86 3.56
CA TYR A 64 -19.22 3.14 3.45
C TYR A 64 -18.34 4.22 4.08
N VAL A 65 -18.25 5.35 3.43
CA VAL A 65 -17.58 6.56 3.94
C VAL A 65 -18.56 7.71 3.82
N GLY A 66 -18.90 8.29 4.95
CA GLY A 66 -19.83 9.43 5.08
C GLY A 66 -19.12 10.77 4.92
N GLY A 67 -19.62 11.78 5.66
CA GLY A 67 -19.13 13.15 5.57
C GLY A 67 -19.41 13.75 4.20
N GLU A 68 -18.45 14.48 3.66
CA GLU A 68 -18.55 15.08 2.33
C GLU A 68 -18.43 14.08 1.17
N TYR A 69 -17.89 12.88 1.43
CA TYR A 69 -17.78 11.82 0.42
C TYR A 69 -19.11 11.13 0.15
N ASP A 70 -19.82 10.75 1.22
CA ASP A 70 -21.13 10.11 1.24
C ASP A 70 -21.33 9.05 0.15
N VAL A 71 -20.42 8.08 0.09
CA VAL A 71 -20.41 7.00 -0.90
C VAL A 71 -20.22 5.65 -0.23
N PHE A 72 -20.68 4.59 -0.88
CA PHE A 72 -20.35 3.23 -0.50
C PHE A 72 -19.88 2.42 -1.70
N GLY A 73 -19.25 1.31 -1.42
CA GLY A 73 -18.74 0.47 -2.49
C GLY A 73 -18.04 -0.77 -2.00
N ILE A 74 -17.36 -1.43 -2.91
CA ILE A 74 -16.61 -2.63 -2.60
C ILE A 74 -15.30 -2.65 -3.38
N LYS A 75 -14.23 -3.07 -2.73
CA LYS A 75 -13.06 -3.57 -3.42
C LYS A 75 -13.16 -5.09 -3.52
N TRP A 76 -13.19 -5.60 -4.74
CA TRP A 76 -12.99 -7.01 -5.04
C TRP A 76 -11.60 -7.20 -5.59
N ILE A 77 -10.72 -7.90 -4.88
CA ILE A 77 -9.33 -8.08 -5.28
C ILE A 77 -8.92 -9.55 -5.10
N ALA A 78 -8.34 -10.11 -6.15
CA ALA A 78 -7.74 -11.44 -6.11
C ALA A 78 -6.22 -11.33 -5.99
N GLY A 79 -5.64 -12.15 -5.12
CA GLY A 79 -4.21 -12.24 -4.90
C GLY A 79 -3.69 -13.63 -5.23
N PHE A 80 -2.71 -13.70 -6.14
CA PHE A 80 -2.04 -14.92 -6.55
C PHE A 80 -0.52 -14.70 -6.46
N PRO A 81 0.11 -15.12 -5.37
CA PRO A 81 1.52 -14.81 -5.10
C PRO A 81 2.50 -15.25 -6.18
N LYS A 82 2.19 -16.33 -6.89
CA LYS A 82 3.06 -16.89 -7.93
C LYS A 82 2.85 -16.33 -9.34
N ASN A 83 1.80 -15.53 -9.55
CA ASN A 83 1.51 -14.95 -10.87
C ASN A 83 2.71 -14.27 -11.56
N PRO A 84 3.54 -13.46 -10.87
CA PRO A 84 4.66 -12.81 -11.53
C PRO A 84 5.68 -13.79 -12.10
N VAL A 85 5.91 -14.91 -11.40
CA VAL A 85 6.92 -15.90 -11.78
C VAL A 85 6.38 -16.87 -12.82
N LEU A 86 5.14 -17.35 -12.64
CA LEU A 86 4.58 -18.41 -13.49
C LEU A 86 3.90 -17.89 -14.76
N HIS A 87 3.32 -16.68 -14.68
CA HIS A 87 2.44 -16.18 -15.75
C HIS A 87 2.80 -14.78 -16.25
N GLY A 88 3.80 -14.09 -15.66
CA GLY A 88 4.13 -12.72 -16.00
C GLY A 88 3.00 -11.73 -15.68
N LEU A 89 2.07 -12.10 -14.80
CA LEU A 89 0.91 -11.30 -14.41
C LEU A 89 1.13 -10.60 -13.06
N PRO A 90 0.42 -9.51 -12.79
CA PRO A 90 0.44 -8.88 -11.47
C PRO A 90 0.05 -9.88 -10.38
N ARG A 91 0.69 -9.74 -9.21
CA ARG A 91 0.37 -10.56 -8.03
C ARG A 91 -1.06 -10.38 -7.54
N ALA A 92 -1.59 -9.18 -7.67
CA ALA A 92 -2.94 -8.85 -7.25
C ALA A 92 -3.63 -7.98 -8.31
N THR A 93 -4.89 -8.30 -8.61
CA THR A 93 -5.73 -7.57 -9.56
C THR A 93 -7.16 -7.54 -9.05
N GLY A 94 -7.93 -6.54 -9.44
CA GLY A 94 -9.32 -6.46 -9.04
C GLY A 94 -9.99 -5.14 -9.42
N PHE A 95 -11.15 -4.91 -8.83
CA PHE A 95 -11.98 -3.76 -9.12
C PHE A 95 -12.44 -3.05 -7.85
N PHE A 96 -12.64 -1.73 -7.95
CA PHE A 96 -13.55 -0.99 -7.10
C PHE A 96 -14.89 -0.85 -7.81
N VAL A 97 -15.96 -1.04 -7.07
CA VAL A 97 -17.31 -0.59 -7.45
C VAL A 97 -17.69 0.52 -6.50
N LEU A 98 -18.06 1.68 -7.04
CA LEU A 98 -18.48 2.85 -6.28
C LEU A 98 -19.97 3.10 -6.53
N ASN A 99 -20.72 3.37 -5.48
CA ASN A 99 -22.16 3.59 -5.51
C ASN A 99 -22.55 4.91 -4.83
N ASP A 100 -23.59 5.53 -5.34
CA ASP A 100 -24.32 6.61 -4.67
C ASP A 100 -25.02 6.07 -3.41
N SER A 101 -24.82 6.73 -2.29
CA SER A 101 -25.31 6.25 -0.98
C SER A 101 -26.83 6.41 -0.80
N TRP A 102 -27.46 7.33 -1.54
CA TRP A 102 -28.89 7.62 -1.41
C TRP A 102 -29.75 6.81 -2.36
N LYS A 103 -29.28 6.57 -3.57
CA LYS A 103 -30.04 5.89 -4.62
C LYS A 103 -29.60 4.44 -4.81
N GLY A 104 -28.41 4.07 -4.30
CA GLY A 104 -27.85 2.74 -4.46
C GLY A 104 -27.38 2.41 -5.89
N ILE A 105 -27.40 3.39 -6.80
CA ILE A 105 -26.98 3.17 -8.18
C ILE A 105 -25.46 3.11 -8.28
N PRO A 106 -24.89 2.27 -9.16
CA PRO A 106 -23.47 2.30 -9.44
C PRO A 106 -23.08 3.62 -10.10
N LEU A 107 -21.97 4.20 -9.66
CA LEU A 107 -21.35 5.40 -10.24
C LEU A 107 -20.19 5.00 -11.16
N ALA A 108 -19.37 4.06 -10.70
CA ALA A 108 -18.20 3.60 -11.45
C ALA A 108 -17.79 2.18 -11.06
N ILE A 109 -17.20 1.48 -12.04
CA ILE A 109 -16.38 0.29 -11.84
C ILE A 109 -14.99 0.63 -12.37
N MET A 110 -13.95 0.44 -11.55
CA MET A 110 -12.60 0.85 -11.93
C MET A 110 -11.54 -0.17 -11.51
N ASP A 111 -10.43 -0.23 -12.26
CA ASP A 111 -9.26 -1.02 -11.84
C ASP A 111 -8.78 -0.55 -10.46
N CYS A 112 -8.58 -1.50 -9.56
CA CYS A 112 -8.12 -1.19 -8.21
C CYS A 112 -6.62 -1.44 -7.99
N THR A 113 -5.92 -1.99 -8.95
CA THR A 113 -4.54 -2.48 -8.75
C THR A 113 -3.60 -1.35 -8.33
N TRP A 114 -3.61 -0.25 -9.08
CA TRP A 114 -2.78 0.91 -8.79
C TRP A 114 -3.27 1.68 -7.55
N LEU A 115 -4.57 1.98 -7.46
CA LEU A 115 -5.15 2.67 -6.29
C LEU A 115 -4.94 1.88 -4.99
N SER A 116 -5.03 0.55 -5.04
CA SER A 116 -4.78 -0.29 -3.86
C SER A 116 -3.31 -0.21 -3.40
N ALA A 117 -2.37 -0.04 -4.32
CA ALA A 117 -0.98 0.20 -3.95
C ALA A 117 -0.81 1.60 -3.33
N MET A 118 -1.35 2.62 -3.97
CA MET A 118 -1.28 4.02 -3.51
C MET A 118 -1.88 4.20 -2.11
N ARG A 119 -3.12 3.73 -1.88
CA ARG A 119 -3.76 3.86 -0.56
C ARG A 119 -2.99 3.11 0.54
N THR A 120 -2.29 2.01 0.20
CA THR A 120 -1.51 1.26 1.19
C THR A 120 -0.23 2.04 1.56
N GLY A 121 0.43 2.66 0.59
CA GLY A 121 1.52 3.61 0.84
C GLY A 121 1.06 4.81 1.68
N ALA A 122 -0.09 5.37 1.33
CA ALA A 122 -0.66 6.51 2.02
C ALA A 122 -0.92 6.26 3.52
N VAL A 123 -1.36 5.05 3.90
CA VAL A 123 -1.52 4.67 5.33
C VAL A 123 -0.19 4.78 6.08
N THR A 124 0.91 4.32 5.50
CA THR A 124 2.24 4.47 6.10
C THR A 124 2.67 5.95 6.13
N GLY A 125 2.40 6.71 5.06
CA GLY A 125 2.69 8.14 5.03
C GLY A 125 1.94 8.91 6.12
N VAL A 126 0.64 8.65 6.29
CA VAL A 126 -0.15 9.25 7.38
C VAL A 126 0.39 8.81 8.74
N GLY A 127 0.71 7.53 8.93
CA GLY A 127 1.35 7.03 10.15
C GLY A 127 2.66 7.76 10.44
N ALA A 128 3.52 7.92 9.44
CA ALA A 128 4.80 8.62 9.58
C ALA A 128 4.62 10.11 9.91
N LYS A 129 3.65 10.79 9.31
CA LYS A 129 3.32 12.19 9.58
C LYS A 129 3.05 12.45 11.07
N TYR A 130 2.45 11.50 11.78
CA TYR A 130 2.07 11.66 13.19
C TYR A 130 3.00 10.97 14.18
N LEU A 131 3.70 9.93 13.77
CA LEU A 131 4.44 9.04 14.68
C LEU A 131 5.95 9.02 14.43
N ALA A 132 6.42 9.38 13.23
CA ALA A 132 7.84 9.48 12.96
C ALA A 132 8.40 10.81 13.48
N ARG A 133 9.71 10.84 13.70
CA ARG A 133 10.41 12.08 13.99
C ARG A 133 10.49 12.93 12.73
N MET A 134 10.18 14.20 12.84
CA MET A 134 10.20 15.14 11.70
C MET A 134 11.61 15.40 11.14
N ASP A 135 12.64 15.12 11.92
CA ASP A 135 14.04 15.19 11.51
C ASP A 135 14.58 13.86 10.93
N SER A 136 13.70 12.92 10.59
CA SER A 136 14.08 11.66 9.95
C SER A 136 14.70 11.90 8.58
N GLU A 137 15.89 11.31 8.34
CA GLU A 137 16.64 11.45 7.08
C GLU A 137 16.82 10.12 6.35
N SER A 138 16.62 8.99 7.02
CA SER A 138 16.97 7.68 6.50
C SER A 138 15.85 6.66 6.59
N VAL A 139 15.72 5.83 5.53
CA VAL A 139 14.75 4.73 5.44
C VAL A 139 15.44 3.40 5.21
N ALA A 140 15.04 2.38 5.97
CA ALA A 140 15.26 0.98 5.66
C ALA A 140 14.04 0.39 4.97
N MET A 141 14.18 -0.09 3.75
CA MET A 141 13.12 -0.74 3.00
C MET A 141 13.41 -2.25 2.90
N ILE A 142 12.59 -3.07 3.54
CA ILE A 142 12.71 -4.53 3.53
C ILE A 142 11.65 -5.13 2.61
N GLY A 143 12.08 -5.56 1.44
CA GLY A 143 11.27 -5.90 0.28
C GLY A 143 11.27 -4.80 -0.75
N ALA A 144 11.44 -5.14 -2.04
CA ALA A 144 11.58 -4.20 -3.16
C ALA A 144 10.46 -4.38 -4.20
N GLY A 145 9.29 -4.85 -3.79
CA GLY A 145 8.13 -5.07 -4.66
C GLY A 145 7.36 -3.79 -5.01
N VAL A 146 6.18 -3.96 -5.61
CA VAL A 146 5.28 -2.86 -5.99
C VAL A 146 4.93 -1.97 -4.79
N GLN A 147 4.65 -2.57 -3.64
CA GLN A 147 4.31 -1.82 -2.43
C GLN A 147 5.48 -0.94 -1.93
N ALA A 148 6.72 -1.41 -2.02
CA ALA A 148 7.87 -0.62 -1.57
C ALA A 148 7.94 0.74 -2.27
N ARG A 149 7.55 0.82 -3.54
CA ARG A 149 7.54 2.06 -4.32
C ARG A 149 6.57 3.09 -3.74
N THR A 150 5.32 2.69 -3.56
CA THR A 150 4.29 3.58 -3.02
C THR A 150 4.51 3.92 -1.55
N GLN A 151 5.12 3.01 -0.78
CA GLN A 151 5.55 3.29 0.60
C GLN A 151 6.59 4.42 0.63
N LEU A 152 7.62 4.34 -0.22
CA LEU A 152 8.66 5.37 -0.25
C LEU A 152 8.13 6.71 -0.77
N GLU A 153 7.25 6.68 -1.77
CA GLU A 153 6.58 7.90 -2.26
C GLU A 153 5.79 8.59 -1.13
N ALA A 154 5.01 7.84 -0.38
CA ALA A 154 4.23 8.39 0.73
C ALA A 154 5.12 8.90 1.88
N LEU A 155 6.19 8.18 2.21
CA LEU A 155 7.17 8.63 3.20
C LEU A 155 7.87 9.92 2.78
N LYS A 156 8.21 10.07 1.49
CA LYS A 156 8.83 11.31 0.99
C LYS A 156 7.90 12.51 1.07
N VAL A 157 6.60 12.30 0.88
CA VAL A 157 5.57 13.33 1.08
C VAL A 157 5.44 13.68 2.56
N ALA A 158 5.37 12.68 3.44
CA ALA A 158 5.19 12.89 4.89
C ALA A 158 6.41 13.49 5.59
N LEU A 159 7.61 13.11 5.14
CA LEU A 159 8.90 13.46 5.72
C LEU A 159 9.81 14.04 4.63
N PRO A 160 9.66 15.31 4.28
CA PRO A 160 10.42 15.93 3.18
C PRO A 160 11.93 15.91 3.37
N GLY A 161 12.39 15.81 4.64
CA GLY A 161 13.81 15.69 5.01
C GLY A 161 14.50 14.39 4.65
N LEU A 162 13.75 13.37 4.21
CA LEU A 162 14.34 12.08 3.82
C LEU A 162 15.33 12.24 2.65
N GLN A 163 16.55 11.71 2.83
CA GLN A 163 17.67 11.86 1.90
C GLN A 163 18.17 10.52 1.38
N GLN A 164 18.15 9.47 2.22
CA GLN A 164 18.77 8.20 1.90
C GLN A 164 17.88 7.00 2.20
N VAL A 165 17.96 5.99 1.35
CA VAL A 165 17.24 4.73 1.49
C VAL A 165 18.20 3.56 1.32
N ARG A 166 18.14 2.61 2.25
CA ARG A 166 18.79 1.31 2.11
C ARG A 166 17.70 0.27 1.88
N VAL A 167 17.76 -0.41 0.74
CA VAL A 167 16.79 -1.44 0.37
C VAL A 167 17.42 -2.82 0.37
N TYR A 168 16.72 -3.76 0.97
CA TYR A 168 17.05 -5.17 0.93
C TYR A 168 15.88 -5.98 0.36
N ASP A 169 16.17 -6.86 -0.56
CA ASP A 169 15.27 -7.91 -1.05
C ASP A 169 16.07 -9.22 -1.15
N ILE A 170 15.41 -10.36 -0.93
CA ILE A 170 16.04 -11.68 -1.06
C ILE A 170 16.61 -11.89 -2.47
N ARG A 171 16.03 -11.24 -3.47
CA ARG A 171 16.53 -11.18 -4.83
C ARG A 171 17.30 -9.88 -5.03
N ARG A 172 18.61 -9.96 -5.05
CA ARG A 172 19.51 -8.81 -5.18
C ARG A 172 19.16 -7.92 -6.37
N GLU A 173 18.90 -8.53 -7.52
CA GLU A 173 18.53 -7.81 -8.76
C GLU A 173 17.26 -6.97 -8.58
N THR A 174 16.29 -7.47 -7.82
CA THR A 174 15.05 -6.72 -7.52
C THR A 174 15.33 -5.48 -6.67
N ALA A 175 16.23 -5.60 -5.69
CA ALA A 175 16.67 -4.46 -4.88
C ALA A 175 17.46 -3.42 -5.70
N GLU A 176 18.31 -3.84 -6.60
CA GLU A 176 19.08 -2.96 -7.49
C GLU A 176 18.20 -2.22 -8.49
N THR A 177 17.23 -2.92 -9.10
CA THR A 177 16.24 -2.30 -9.98
C THR A 177 15.40 -1.26 -9.23
N TYR A 178 14.91 -1.60 -8.05
CA TYR A 178 14.21 -0.66 -7.18
C TYR A 178 15.07 0.56 -6.84
N ALA A 179 16.33 0.35 -6.48
CA ALA A 179 17.23 1.42 -6.08
C ALA A 179 17.43 2.42 -7.22
N THR A 180 17.69 1.95 -8.44
CA THR A 180 17.85 2.79 -9.62
C THR A 180 16.58 3.58 -9.93
N GLU A 181 15.43 2.90 -9.98
CA GLU A 181 14.15 3.50 -10.31
C GLU A 181 13.73 4.59 -9.29
N MET A 182 13.86 4.29 -7.99
CA MET A 182 13.41 5.21 -6.97
C MET A 182 14.37 6.35 -6.72
N ALA A 183 15.68 6.16 -6.95
CA ALA A 183 16.66 7.24 -6.92
C ALA A 183 16.35 8.30 -8.00
N GLU A 184 16.05 7.86 -9.21
CA GLU A 184 15.67 8.75 -10.31
C GLU A 184 14.34 9.45 -10.04
N LYS A 185 13.31 8.67 -9.67
CA LYS A 185 11.94 9.17 -9.47
C LYS A 185 11.83 10.21 -8.37
N LEU A 186 12.53 10.01 -7.24
CA LEU A 186 12.40 10.84 -6.05
C LEU A 186 13.59 11.77 -5.81
N SER A 187 14.61 11.74 -6.69
CA SER A 187 15.85 12.52 -6.54
C SER A 187 16.48 12.31 -5.16
N MET A 188 16.64 11.05 -4.75
CA MET A 188 17.17 10.63 -3.47
C MET A 188 18.31 9.64 -3.65
N GLU A 189 19.14 9.49 -2.62
CA GLU A 189 20.09 8.39 -2.56
C GLU A 189 19.38 7.10 -2.18
N VAL A 190 19.33 6.12 -3.08
CA VAL A 190 18.78 4.78 -2.83
C VAL A 190 19.83 3.73 -3.13
N ARG A 191 20.15 2.88 -2.15
CA ARG A 191 21.20 1.85 -2.29
C ARG A 191 20.64 0.47 -1.92
N ALA A 192 20.89 -0.51 -2.78
CA ALA A 192 20.67 -1.91 -2.45
C ALA A 192 21.79 -2.42 -1.53
N VAL A 193 21.41 -3.12 -0.46
CA VAL A 193 22.34 -3.70 0.52
C VAL A 193 22.21 -5.22 0.58
N ASP A 194 23.23 -5.90 1.16
CA ASP A 194 23.38 -7.35 1.09
C ASP A 194 22.49 -8.12 2.07
N ASN A 195 22.04 -7.48 3.14
CA ASN A 195 21.18 -8.12 4.13
C ASN A 195 20.28 -7.09 4.84
N ALA A 196 19.25 -7.59 5.53
CA ALA A 196 18.28 -6.77 6.24
C ALA A 196 18.90 -5.98 7.40
N GLU A 197 19.89 -6.53 8.10
CA GLU A 197 20.57 -5.84 9.20
C GLU A 197 21.27 -4.57 8.71
N LEU A 198 21.99 -4.64 7.59
CA LEU A 198 22.63 -3.46 6.99
C LEU A 198 21.63 -2.38 6.55
N ALA A 199 20.42 -2.78 6.17
CA ALA A 199 19.37 -1.82 5.88
C ALA A 199 18.88 -1.13 7.16
N VAL A 200 18.56 -1.90 8.21
CA VAL A 200 17.84 -1.46 9.39
C VAL A 200 18.72 -0.66 10.37
N ARG A 201 20.01 -1.03 10.53
CA ARG A 201 20.87 -0.31 11.47
C ARG A 201 20.92 1.18 11.18
N ASP A 202 20.73 1.97 12.23
CA ASP A 202 20.74 3.44 12.20
C ASP A 202 19.67 4.09 11.32
N ALA A 203 18.66 3.34 10.85
CA ALA A 203 17.55 3.90 10.10
C ALA A 203 16.55 4.63 11.01
N ASP A 204 16.09 5.80 10.59
CA ASP A 204 15.04 6.55 11.29
C ASP A 204 13.65 5.97 11.02
N VAL A 205 13.45 5.43 9.85
CA VAL A 205 12.21 4.77 9.41
C VAL A 205 12.53 3.37 8.90
N VAL A 206 11.79 2.38 9.35
CA VAL A 206 11.89 0.98 8.87
C VAL A 206 10.55 0.53 8.33
N VAL A 207 10.54 0.02 7.10
CA VAL A 207 9.34 -0.50 6.45
C VAL A 207 9.56 -1.93 6.00
N THR A 208 8.67 -2.83 6.40
CA THR A 208 8.65 -4.20 5.90
C THR A 208 7.47 -4.42 4.98
N VAL A 209 7.76 -4.83 3.73
CA VAL A 209 6.75 -5.06 2.67
C VAL A 209 6.97 -6.40 1.98
N THR A 210 7.31 -7.39 2.74
CA THR A 210 7.60 -8.76 2.28
C THR A 210 6.40 -9.68 2.42
N VAL A 211 6.57 -10.88 1.91
CA VAL A 211 5.67 -12.03 2.08
C VAL A 211 6.35 -13.15 2.86
N ALA A 212 7.31 -12.80 3.67
CA ALA A 212 8.03 -13.76 4.49
C ALA A 212 7.09 -14.35 5.55
N ASP A 213 7.24 -15.65 5.78
CA ASP A 213 6.48 -16.38 6.79
C ASP A 213 7.12 -16.22 8.20
N GLU A 214 8.31 -15.59 8.27
CA GLU A 214 9.03 -15.37 9.52
C GLU A 214 9.50 -13.92 9.69
N PRO A 215 9.65 -13.43 10.93
CA PRO A 215 10.16 -12.10 11.21
C PRO A 215 11.58 -11.90 10.65
N ILE A 216 11.76 -10.84 9.84
CA ILE A 216 13.06 -10.52 9.23
C ILE A 216 13.82 -9.50 10.06
N VAL A 217 13.11 -8.52 10.65
CA VAL A 217 13.73 -7.43 11.43
C VAL A 217 13.82 -7.83 12.90
N LYS A 218 14.98 -7.59 13.51
CA LYS A 218 15.22 -7.83 14.93
C LYS A 218 15.24 -6.52 15.69
N ASP A 219 14.65 -6.51 16.88
CA ASP A 219 14.65 -5.35 17.78
C ASP A 219 16.07 -4.79 18.03
N ALA A 220 17.05 -5.66 18.23
CA ALA A 220 18.46 -5.29 18.45
C ALA A 220 19.11 -4.52 17.28
N TRP A 221 18.48 -4.46 16.12
CA TRP A 221 18.93 -3.67 14.98
C TRP A 221 18.30 -2.28 14.92
N MET A 222 17.18 -2.10 15.63
CA MET A 222 16.39 -0.89 15.59
C MET A 222 17.06 0.25 16.35
N LYS A 223 17.08 1.42 15.74
CA LYS A 223 17.51 2.66 16.39
C LYS A 223 16.42 3.13 17.35
N PRO A 224 16.75 3.50 18.60
CA PRO A 224 15.77 4.10 19.51
C PRO A 224 15.06 5.31 18.89
N GLY A 225 13.73 5.34 18.96
CA GLY A 225 12.92 6.42 18.38
C GLY A 225 12.72 6.32 16.88
N SER A 226 13.08 5.22 16.23
CA SER A 226 12.71 4.96 14.84
C SER A 226 11.22 4.65 14.70
N PHE A 227 10.65 5.03 13.56
CA PHE A 227 9.30 4.66 13.16
C PHE A 227 9.33 3.33 12.39
N PHE A 228 8.51 2.36 12.82
CA PHE A 228 8.42 1.06 12.16
C PHE A 228 7.04 0.85 11.54
N SER A 229 6.99 0.56 10.25
CA SER A 229 5.76 0.23 9.51
C SER A 229 5.80 -1.21 9.00
N ALA A 230 4.99 -2.07 9.59
CA ALA A 230 4.82 -3.46 9.19
C ALA A 230 3.67 -3.58 8.18
N VAL A 231 4.01 -3.58 6.89
CA VAL A 231 3.02 -3.62 5.78
C VAL A 231 2.92 -5.01 5.16
N GLY A 232 3.90 -5.86 5.41
CA GLY A 232 3.96 -7.22 4.86
C GLY A 232 2.68 -8.00 5.14
N SER A 233 2.19 -8.73 4.14
CA SER A 233 1.04 -9.60 4.38
C SER A 233 1.52 -10.86 5.06
N TYR A 234 1.21 -10.96 6.33
CA TYR A 234 1.35 -12.13 7.14
C TYR A 234 0.22 -13.10 6.85
N GLN A 235 0.51 -14.38 6.92
CA GLN A 235 -0.53 -15.34 7.22
C GLN A 235 -0.74 -15.24 8.74
N GLU A 236 -1.90 -14.76 9.12
CA GLU A 236 -2.36 -14.81 10.49
C GLU A 236 -2.60 -16.27 10.85
N GLU A 237 -1.57 -16.97 11.23
CA GLU A 237 -1.70 -18.17 12.02
C GLU A 237 -1.34 -17.79 13.44
N GLU A 238 -2.36 -17.68 14.26
CA GLU A 238 -2.34 -17.64 15.71
C GLU A 238 -1.85 -16.34 16.38
N PHE A 239 -2.82 -15.52 16.74
CA PHE A 239 -2.79 -14.78 18.00
C PHE A 239 -3.88 -15.30 18.94
#